data_d80edcd14793fcb0fa43ad4960ea814e
#
_entry.id   d80edcd14793fcb0fa43ad4960ea814e
#
_cell.length_a   1.000
_cell.length_b   1.000
_cell.length_c   1.000
_cell.angle_alpha   90.00
_cell.angle_beta   90.00
_cell.angle_gamma   90.00
#
_symmetry.space_group_name_H-M   'P 1'
#
loop_
_entity.id
_entity.type
_entity.pdbx_description
1 polymer ?
#
loop_
_entity_poly.entity_id
_entity_poly.type
_entity_poly.pdbx_seq_one_letter_code
_entity_poly.pdbx_strand_id
1 'polypeptide(L)'
;MLLCPLRLTGFRPLYCSCAGEFFSYRRCKNKQSGTYEFYLNQVKPWRNPNAPSRNSGGWKNYLKVGRGGRFCHVLIAVTWLGSKPSPGYAIDHINGVPTDNRASNLQWVTPAENRRRARILRTLRQSGFDPTTRTTEELLTLFNLNNVAGDVYAGE
;
A
#
# COMPACT_ATOMS: atom_id res chain seq x y z
N MET A 1 -10.20 -8.72 -14.67
CA MET A 1 -9.60 -8.18 -13.42
C MET A 1 -9.43 -9.34 -12.45
N LEU A 2 -8.19 -9.63 -12.05
CA LEU A 2 -7.91 -10.69 -11.08
C LEU A 2 -8.20 -10.17 -9.67
N LEU A 3 -9.09 -10.85 -8.94
CA LEU A 3 -9.39 -10.59 -7.54
C LEU A 3 -8.73 -11.68 -6.69
N CYS A 4 -7.96 -11.28 -5.71
CA CYS A 4 -7.37 -12.21 -4.76
C CYS A 4 -8.14 -12.18 -3.44
N PRO A 5 -8.56 -13.33 -2.90
CA PRO A 5 -9.33 -13.38 -1.67
C PRO A 5 -8.45 -13.04 -0.46
N LEU A 6 -8.90 -12.09 0.33
CA LEU A 6 -8.38 -11.82 1.66
C LEU A 6 -9.19 -12.59 2.70
N ARG A 7 -8.64 -13.67 3.22
CA ARG A 7 -9.22 -14.35 4.39
C ARG A 7 -8.89 -13.56 5.66
N LEU A 8 -9.75 -12.63 6.01
CA LEU A 8 -9.68 -11.99 7.31
C LEU A 8 -10.48 -12.85 8.30
N THR A 9 -9.80 -13.44 9.27
CA THR A 9 -10.44 -14.18 10.38
C THR A 9 -11.48 -13.29 11.06
N GLY A 10 -12.74 -13.76 11.12
CA GLY A 10 -13.85 -13.11 11.82
C GLY A 10 -14.64 -12.06 11.04
N PHE A 11 -14.37 -11.83 9.77
CA PHE A 11 -15.06 -10.84 8.95
C PHE A 11 -15.63 -11.42 7.66
N ARG A 12 -16.60 -10.70 7.04
CA ARG A 12 -17.08 -11.01 5.70
C ARG A 12 -15.90 -11.09 4.73
N PRO A 13 -15.92 -12.00 3.76
CA PRO A 13 -14.82 -12.14 2.82
C PRO A 13 -14.57 -10.81 2.11
N LEU A 14 -13.35 -10.33 2.23
CA LEU A 14 -12.85 -9.14 1.56
C LEU A 14 -11.87 -9.59 0.48
N TYR A 15 -11.97 -8.99 -0.69
CA TYR A 15 -11.12 -9.27 -1.84
C TYR A 15 -10.40 -8.00 -2.25
N CYS A 16 -9.21 -8.13 -2.81
CA CYS A 16 -8.51 -7.00 -3.39
C CYS A 16 -7.96 -7.32 -4.78
N SER A 17 -7.90 -6.29 -5.62
CA SER A 17 -7.20 -6.34 -6.90
C SER A 17 -5.74 -5.88 -6.74
N CYS A 18 -4.89 -6.24 -7.72
CA CYS A 18 -3.54 -5.69 -7.79
C CYS A 18 -3.50 -4.18 -8.01
N ALA A 19 -4.59 -3.59 -8.48
CA ALA A 19 -4.77 -2.14 -8.61
C ALA A 19 -5.07 -1.42 -7.29
N GLY A 20 -5.15 -2.15 -6.16
CA GLY A 20 -5.40 -1.56 -4.84
C GLY A 20 -6.86 -1.33 -4.51
N GLU A 21 -7.78 -1.92 -5.27
CA GLU A 21 -9.21 -1.83 -5.04
C GLU A 21 -9.68 -2.96 -4.11
N PHE A 22 -10.77 -2.72 -3.38
CA PHE A 22 -11.33 -3.68 -2.44
C PHE A 22 -12.78 -3.99 -2.77
N PHE A 23 -13.15 -5.26 -2.57
CA PHE A 23 -14.47 -5.78 -2.89
C PHE A 23 -14.97 -6.72 -1.79
N SER A 24 -16.28 -6.77 -1.61
CA SER A 24 -16.93 -7.74 -0.72
C SER A 24 -18.20 -8.29 -1.36
N TYR A 25 -18.53 -9.54 -1.08
CA TYR A 25 -19.84 -10.07 -1.43
C TYR A 25 -20.89 -9.58 -0.44
N ARG A 26 -22.00 -9.10 -0.98
CA ARG A 26 -23.20 -8.79 -0.24
C ARG A 26 -24.28 -9.80 -0.61
N ARG A 27 -24.81 -10.46 0.40
CA ARG A 27 -25.97 -11.36 0.28
C ARG A 27 -27.23 -10.52 0.38
N CYS A 28 -28.06 -10.56 -0.62
CA CYS A 28 -29.38 -9.92 -0.63
C CYS A 28 -30.45 -10.98 -0.86
N LYS A 29 -31.57 -10.90 -0.12
CA LYS A 29 -32.74 -11.76 -0.36
C LYS A 29 -33.59 -11.10 -1.44
N ASN A 30 -33.83 -11.82 -2.52
CA ASN A 30 -34.80 -11.39 -3.52
C ASN A 30 -36.19 -11.48 -2.90
N LYS A 31 -36.94 -10.38 -2.87
CA LYS A 31 -38.24 -10.29 -2.22
C LYS A 31 -39.32 -11.06 -2.97
N GLN A 32 -39.15 -11.25 -4.29
CA GLN A 32 -40.14 -11.92 -5.13
C GLN A 32 -39.95 -13.42 -5.13
N SER A 33 -38.73 -13.92 -5.30
CA SER A 33 -38.42 -15.36 -5.37
C SER A 33 -38.10 -15.98 -4.00
N GLY A 34 -37.83 -15.18 -2.98
CA GLY A 34 -37.38 -15.65 -1.68
C GLY A 34 -35.94 -16.17 -1.65
N THR A 35 -35.29 -16.27 -2.81
CA THR A 35 -33.91 -16.75 -2.97
C THR A 35 -32.88 -15.73 -2.53
N TYR A 36 -31.68 -16.21 -2.27
CA TYR A 36 -30.55 -15.31 -1.94
C TYR A 36 -29.63 -15.15 -3.14
N GLU A 37 -29.35 -13.90 -3.44
CA GLU A 37 -28.40 -13.51 -4.48
C GLU A 37 -27.15 -12.87 -3.87
N PHE A 38 -26.02 -13.05 -4.52
CA PHE A 38 -24.74 -12.51 -4.07
C PHE A 38 -24.23 -11.48 -5.06
N TYR A 39 -24.00 -10.29 -4.59
CA TYR A 39 -23.47 -9.19 -5.39
C TYR A 39 -22.06 -8.82 -4.92
N LEU A 40 -21.16 -8.64 -5.88
CA LEU A 40 -19.84 -8.11 -5.62
C LEU A 40 -19.95 -6.59 -5.52
N ASN A 41 -19.66 -6.04 -4.33
CA ASN A 41 -19.67 -4.61 -4.11
C ASN A 41 -18.25 -4.09 -3.90
N GLN A 42 -17.93 -2.97 -4.52
CA GLN A 42 -16.70 -2.26 -4.23
C GLN A 42 -16.77 -1.65 -2.83
N VAL A 43 -15.73 -1.90 -2.04
CA VAL A 43 -15.58 -1.33 -0.69
C VAL A 43 -14.62 -0.15 -0.79
N LYS A 44 -15.15 1.05 -0.59
CA LYS A 44 -14.32 2.26 -0.63
C LYS A 44 -13.40 2.34 0.59
N PRO A 45 -12.09 2.50 0.39
CA PRO A 45 -11.17 2.83 1.47
C PRO A 45 -11.50 4.21 2.07
N TRP A 46 -11.17 4.37 3.35
CA TRP A 46 -11.44 5.60 4.09
C TRP A 46 -10.20 6.06 4.87
N ARG A 47 -10.13 7.33 5.20
CA ARG A 47 -9.11 7.91 6.08
C ARG A 47 -9.74 8.23 7.43
N ASN A 48 -8.95 8.10 8.48
CA ASN A 48 -9.36 8.63 9.78
C ASN A 48 -8.94 10.11 9.87
N PRO A 49 -9.87 11.08 9.77
CA PRO A 49 -9.52 12.50 9.82
C PRO A 49 -8.97 12.91 11.20
N ASN A 50 -9.36 12.18 12.25
CA ASN A 50 -8.98 12.44 13.63
C ASN A 50 -7.76 11.62 14.09
N ALA A 51 -7.08 10.92 13.19
CA ALA A 51 -5.86 10.21 13.55
C ALA A 51 -4.82 11.22 14.07
N PRO A 52 -4.18 10.97 15.21
CA PRO A 52 -3.20 11.89 15.77
C PRO A 52 -2.05 12.10 14.78
N SER A 53 -1.71 13.37 14.56
CA SER A 53 -0.51 13.74 13.83
C SER A 53 0.68 13.45 14.74
N ARG A 54 1.28 12.29 14.61
CA ARG A 54 2.63 12.10 15.15
C ARG A 54 3.60 12.71 14.15
N ASN A 55 4.64 13.38 14.64
CA ASN A 55 5.58 14.29 13.94
C ASN A 55 6.34 13.72 12.74
N SER A 56 5.92 12.64 12.15
CA SER A 56 6.56 11.99 11.02
C SER A 56 5.51 11.41 10.06
N GLY A 57 4.88 12.27 9.27
CA GLY A 57 4.03 11.81 8.16
C GLY A 57 2.89 10.87 8.55
N GLY A 58 2.37 11.05 9.74
CA GLY A 58 1.54 10.16 10.53
C GLY A 58 0.48 9.36 9.78
N TRP A 59 0.02 8.34 10.40
CA TRP A 59 -1.05 7.38 10.07
C TRP A 59 -2.32 7.99 9.44
N LYS A 60 -2.46 9.33 9.45
CA LYS A 60 -3.51 10.10 8.78
C LYS A 60 -3.55 9.89 7.27
N ASN A 61 -2.40 9.68 6.67
CA ASN A 61 -2.27 9.62 5.21
C ASN A 61 -2.57 8.23 4.65
N TYR A 62 -2.59 7.20 5.49
CA TYR A 62 -2.85 5.84 5.06
C TYR A 62 -4.35 5.54 4.97
N LEU A 63 -4.73 4.90 3.86
CA LEU A 63 -6.09 4.42 3.67
C LEU A 63 -6.34 3.15 4.49
N LYS A 64 -7.56 3.06 5.02
CA LYS A 64 -8.07 1.90 5.73
C LYS A 64 -9.30 1.34 5.03
N VAL A 65 -9.57 0.06 5.25
CA VAL A 65 -10.74 -0.62 4.70
C VAL A 65 -11.40 -1.52 5.74
N GLY A 66 -12.72 -1.72 5.57
CA GLY A 66 -13.53 -2.56 6.43
C GLY A 66 -13.78 -1.98 7.83
N ARG A 67 -14.67 -2.62 8.60
CA ARG A 67 -15.06 -2.17 9.94
C ARG A 67 -13.90 -2.16 10.94
N GLY A 68 -12.95 -3.07 10.80
CA GLY A 68 -11.77 -3.15 11.66
C GLY A 68 -10.68 -2.13 11.33
N GLY A 69 -10.88 -1.28 10.32
CA GLY A 69 -9.96 -0.21 9.97
C GLY A 69 -8.55 -0.70 9.62
N ARG A 70 -8.43 -1.80 8.89
CA ARG A 70 -7.13 -2.34 8.47
C ARG A 70 -6.52 -1.49 7.37
N PHE A 71 -5.20 -1.33 7.41
CA PHE A 71 -4.47 -0.55 6.41
C PHE A 71 -4.48 -1.25 5.05
N CYS A 72 -4.86 -0.50 4.00
CA CYS A 72 -4.96 -1.01 2.63
C CYS A 72 -3.64 -1.55 2.12
N HIS A 73 -2.54 -0.80 2.27
CA HIS A 73 -1.20 -1.22 1.83
C HIS A 73 -0.76 -2.53 2.48
N VAL A 74 -1.11 -2.78 3.75
CA VAL A 74 -0.76 -4.03 4.43
C VAL A 74 -1.49 -5.21 3.80
N LEU A 75 -2.80 -5.05 3.55
CA LEU A 75 -3.61 -6.11 2.95
C LEU A 75 -3.15 -6.43 1.52
N ILE A 76 -2.87 -5.40 0.71
CA ILE A 76 -2.37 -5.58 -0.66
C ILE A 76 -0.99 -6.24 -0.65
N ALA A 77 -0.05 -5.75 0.18
CA ALA A 77 1.28 -6.32 0.24
C ALA A 77 1.27 -7.80 0.63
N VAL A 78 0.56 -8.17 1.69
CA VAL A 78 0.47 -9.58 2.11
C VAL A 78 -0.16 -10.46 1.04
N THR A 79 -1.13 -9.93 0.30
CA THR A 79 -1.88 -10.70 -0.71
C THR A 79 -1.09 -10.89 -2.01
N TRP A 80 -0.41 -9.84 -2.48
CA TRP A 80 0.20 -9.79 -3.81
C TRP A 80 1.72 -9.93 -3.79
N LEU A 81 2.39 -9.51 -2.73
CA LEU A 81 3.83 -9.62 -2.57
C LEU A 81 4.24 -10.79 -1.65
N GLY A 82 3.26 -11.43 -1.01
CA GLY A 82 3.50 -12.52 -0.06
C GLY A 82 3.77 -12.06 1.36
N SER A 83 4.09 -13.01 2.19
CA SER A 83 4.34 -12.79 3.62
C SER A 83 5.53 -11.87 3.84
N LYS A 84 5.50 -11.15 4.96
CA LYS A 84 6.62 -10.34 5.44
C LYS A 84 7.89 -11.19 5.52
N PRO A 85 9.00 -10.82 4.84
CA PRO A 85 10.19 -11.66 4.76
C PRO A 85 10.87 -11.89 6.12
N SER A 86 10.82 -10.89 7.01
CA SER A 86 11.42 -10.97 8.35
C SER A 86 10.72 -9.96 9.28
N PRO A 87 10.74 -10.18 10.63
CA PRO A 87 10.06 -9.31 11.59
C PRO A 87 10.40 -7.82 11.47
N GLY A 88 11.61 -7.46 11.05
CA GLY A 88 12.05 -6.08 10.91
C GLY A 88 11.54 -5.35 9.65
N TYR A 89 11.07 -6.05 8.63
CA TYR A 89 10.68 -5.42 7.36
C TYR A 89 9.45 -4.51 7.50
N ALA A 90 9.42 -3.44 6.70
CA ALA A 90 8.30 -2.53 6.55
C ALA A 90 7.79 -2.54 5.10
N ILE A 91 6.58 -2.05 4.90
CA ILE A 91 6.06 -1.81 3.55
C ILE A 91 6.40 -0.38 3.16
N ASP A 92 7.01 -0.22 2.00
CA ASP A 92 7.34 1.04 1.38
C ASP A 92 6.44 1.29 0.17
N HIS A 93 6.01 2.55 0.00
CA HIS A 93 5.37 3.03 -1.23
C HIS A 93 6.47 3.62 -2.12
N ILE A 94 6.80 2.94 -3.22
CA ILE A 94 7.95 3.25 -4.08
C ILE A 94 7.93 4.70 -4.56
N ASN A 95 6.75 5.23 -4.93
CA ASN A 95 6.58 6.64 -5.30
C ASN A 95 6.42 7.59 -4.08
N GLY A 96 6.43 7.07 -2.87
CA GLY A 96 6.23 7.84 -1.64
C GLY A 96 4.84 8.46 -1.48
N VAL A 97 3.82 7.90 -2.14
CA VAL A 97 2.40 8.33 -2.03
C VAL A 97 1.63 7.30 -1.20
N PRO A 98 1.30 7.59 0.08
CA PRO A 98 0.68 6.63 1.00
C PRO A 98 -0.72 6.14 0.60
N THR A 99 -1.33 6.78 -0.39
CA THR A 99 -2.66 6.43 -0.88
C THR A 99 -2.64 5.59 -2.15
N ASP A 100 -1.49 5.46 -2.80
CA ASP A 100 -1.31 4.63 -3.99
C ASP A 100 -0.95 3.19 -3.59
N ASN A 101 -1.97 2.41 -3.33
CA ASN A 101 -1.84 1.03 -2.84
C ASN A 101 -1.82 -0.02 -3.96
N ARG A 102 -1.50 0.35 -5.20
CA ARG A 102 -1.27 -0.64 -6.27
C ARG A 102 -0.14 -1.59 -5.85
N ALA A 103 -0.30 -2.88 -6.08
CA ALA A 103 0.71 -3.88 -5.72
C ALA A 103 2.08 -3.58 -6.34
N SER A 104 2.10 -3.07 -7.59
CA SER A 104 3.31 -2.65 -8.29
C SER A 104 4.04 -1.46 -7.63
N ASN A 105 3.34 -0.69 -6.79
CA ASN A 105 3.92 0.45 -6.06
C ASN A 105 4.32 0.10 -4.61
N LEU A 106 4.14 -1.16 -4.21
CA LEU A 106 4.45 -1.61 -2.85
C LEU A 106 5.64 -2.58 -2.85
N GLN A 107 6.44 -2.53 -1.80
CA GLN A 107 7.53 -3.47 -1.59
C GLN A 107 7.83 -3.68 -0.12
N TRP A 108 8.38 -4.86 0.21
CA TRP A 108 8.96 -5.12 1.51
C TRP A 108 10.40 -4.60 1.55
N VAL A 109 10.72 -3.75 2.51
CA VAL A 109 12.07 -3.16 2.69
C VAL A 109 12.52 -3.26 4.12
N THR A 110 13.83 -3.23 4.33
CA THR A 110 14.39 -3.04 5.67
C THR A 110 14.13 -1.62 6.18
N PRO A 111 14.13 -1.38 7.50
CA PRO A 111 13.98 -0.03 8.05
C PRO A 111 15.09 0.94 7.60
N ALA A 112 16.30 0.42 7.36
CA ALA A 112 17.41 1.22 6.85
C ALA A 112 17.11 1.70 5.42
N GLU A 113 16.72 0.77 4.54
CA GLU A 113 16.37 1.06 3.16
C GLU A 113 15.18 2.00 3.06
N ASN A 114 14.14 1.79 3.89
CA ASN A 114 12.98 2.68 3.94
C ASN A 114 13.38 4.13 4.27
N ARG A 115 14.26 4.33 5.26
CA ARG A 115 14.77 5.65 5.61
C ARG A 115 15.62 6.27 4.50
N ARG A 116 16.46 5.47 3.84
CA ARG A 116 17.28 5.91 2.71
C ARG A 116 16.41 6.41 1.56
N ARG A 117 15.42 5.64 1.13
CA ARG A 117 14.49 6.01 0.04
C ARG A 117 13.66 7.24 0.37
N ALA A 118 13.17 7.35 1.60
CA ALA A 118 12.44 8.52 2.05
C ALA A 118 13.31 9.81 1.99
N ARG A 119 14.62 9.70 2.27
CA ARG A 119 15.58 10.81 2.13
C ARG A 119 15.74 11.19 0.66
N ILE A 120 15.99 10.23 -0.24
CA ILE A 120 16.15 10.47 -1.67
C ILE A 120 14.89 11.15 -2.22
N LEU A 121 13.70 10.61 -1.97
CA LEU A 121 12.45 11.21 -2.42
C LEU A 121 12.24 12.64 -1.90
N ARG A 122 12.65 12.91 -0.68
CA ARG A 122 12.58 14.26 -0.11
C ARG A 122 13.46 15.23 -0.88
N THR A 123 14.72 14.86 -1.12
CA THR A 123 15.69 15.67 -1.88
C THR A 123 15.20 15.91 -3.31
N LEU A 124 14.73 14.87 -3.98
CA LEU A 124 14.21 14.97 -5.34
C LEU A 124 13.00 15.91 -5.43
N ARG A 125 12.07 15.83 -4.47
CA ARG A 125 10.91 16.73 -4.41
C ARG A 125 11.32 18.20 -4.18
N GLN A 126 12.34 18.43 -3.41
CA GLN A 126 12.89 19.80 -3.20
C GLN A 126 13.48 20.39 -4.49
N SER A 127 13.96 19.56 -5.41
CA SER A 127 14.43 19.93 -6.73
C SER A 127 13.33 20.01 -7.78
N GLY A 128 12.05 19.94 -7.39
CA GLY A 128 10.92 19.99 -8.31
C GLY A 128 10.57 18.67 -8.99
N PHE A 129 11.22 17.56 -8.60
CA PHE A 129 10.90 16.24 -9.14
C PHE A 129 9.58 15.70 -8.54
N ASP A 130 8.67 15.30 -9.42
CA ASP A 130 7.44 14.63 -9.01
C ASP A 130 7.53 13.12 -9.22
N PRO A 131 7.66 12.32 -8.15
CA PRO A 131 7.73 10.88 -8.27
C PRO A 131 6.44 10.23 -8.76
N THR A 132 5.31 10.93 -8.74
CA THR A 132 4.02 10.39 -9.20
C THR A 132 3.91 10.30 -10.72
N THR A 133 4.74 11.05 -11.44
CA THR A 133 4.82 11.05 -12.91
C THR A 133 5.75 9.98 -13.46
N ARG A 134 6.41 9.22 -12.58
CA ARG A 134 7.39 8.20 -12.95
C ARG A 134 6.84 6.80 -12.77
N THR A 135 7.35 5.89 -13.57
CA THR A 135 7.09 4.47 -13.38
C THR A 135 7.81 3.94 -12.14
N THR A 136 7.31 2.85 -11.60
CA THR A 136 7.96 2.15 -10.48
C THR A 136 9.39 1.72 -10.83
N GLU A 137 9.62 1.29 -12.05
CA GLU A 137 10.92 0.83 -12.55
C GLU A 137 11.94 1.98 -12.63
N GLU A 138 11.54 3.14 -13.14
CA GLU A 138 12.38 4.35 -13.15
C GLU A 138 12.78 4.78 -11.72
N LEU A 139 11.84 4.74 -10.78
CA LEU A 139 12.12 5.09 -9.38
C LEU A 139 13.06 4.08 -8.72
N LEU A 140 12.90 2.79 -8.96
CA LEU A 140 13.81 1.77 -8.46
C LEU A 140 15.21 1.92 -9.02
N THR A 141 15.33 2.26 -10.31
CA THR A 141 16.60 2.57 -10.94
C THR A 141 17.29 3.78 -10.29
N LEU A 142 16.54 4.86 -10.06
CA LEU A 142 17.06 6.04 -9.35
C LEU A 142 17.54 5.70 -7.94
N PHE A 143 16.82 4.86 -7.20
CA PHE A 143 17.24 4.43 -5.86
C PHE A 143 18.51 3.60 -5.91
N ASN A 144 18.69 2.75 -6.91
CA ASN A 144 19.87 1.92 -7.08
C ASN A 144 21.10 2.75 -7.50
N LEU A 145 20.95 3.70 -8.40
CA LEU A 145 22.03 4.61 -8.80
C LEU A 145 22.56 5.42 -7.62
N ASN A 146 21.68 5.89 -6.73
CA ASN A 146 22.07 6.60 -5.51
C ASN A 146 22.70 5.67 -4.43
N ASN A 147 22.64 4.36 -4.57
CA ASN A 147 23.42 3.44 -3.74
C ASN A 147 24.91 3.44 -4.13
N VAL A 148 25.18 3.36 -5.43
CA VAL A 148 26.54 3.32 -5.95
C VAL A 148 27.29 4.60 -5.62
N ALA A 149 26.63 5.76 -5.67
CA ALA A 149 27.24 7.05 -5.31
C ALA A 149 27.49 7.22 -3.80
N GLY A 150 26.70 6.54 -2.94
CA GLY A 150 26.87 6.60 -1.48
C GLY A 150 28.06 5.81 -0.95
N ASP A 151 28.42 4.72 -1.62
CA ASP A 151 29.56 3.87 -1.24
C ASP A 151 30.91 4.47 -1.63
N VAL A 152 30.93 5.44 -2.53
CA VAL A 152 32.17 6.14 -2.96
C VAL A 152 32.63 7.18 -1.94
N TYR A 153 31.73 7.69 -1.09
CA TYR A 153 32.06 8.70 -0.06
C TYR A 153 32.21 8.15 1.37
N ALA A 154 32.09 6.84 1.55
CA ALA A 154 32.27 6.21 2.87
C ALA A 154 33.69 5.63 3.08
N GLY A 155 34.64 5.98 2.23
CA GLY A 155 36.01 5.44 2.19
C GLY A 155 37.12 6.50 2.29
N GLU A 156 36.89 7.63 3.05
CA GLU A 156 37.97 8.54 3.48
C GLU A 156 37.91 8.76 4.98
#